data_48e6f9c7db328a8fa7c406e9f48a7e4e
#
_entry.id   48e6f9c7db328a8fa7c406e9f48a7e4e
#
_cell.length_a   1.000
_cell.length_b   1.000
_cell.length_c   1.000
_cell.angle_alpha   90.00
_cell.angle_beta   90.00
_cell.angle_gamma   90.00
#
_symmetry.space_group_name_H-M   'P 1'
#
loop_
_entity.id
_entity.type
_entity.pdbx_description
1 polymer ?
#
loop_
_entity_poly.entity_id
_entity_poly.type
_entity_poly.pdbx_seq_one_letter_code
_entity_poly.pdbx_strand_id
1 'polypeptide(L)'
;MTGDADSLNPFLGYEAVSYEAWALEYDFLVGYKMTDMSPEPALAESWETSDDGLTWTFHLRDGLKWNDGVPLTAADVAYTYNRVLTERIAGGTWRSYLKTTSSVTAPDDQTVVLQLDSPSATLPLLPIPIIPEHIWKDVSKDAMKQYADEPSDGKPVVGSGPFMLVEGTAGGSSYKFVENPYWWGDGPHVDQVVIQVYKSQDPMAQALIKGEIDFAEGLTPLQVKALQDQPGVTAHNGISPIFEEIGFNTGSVDTETGKPLGDPNPAVLDPKFRHALGYAVDTEQIVRTAYQGAAEPGTTIVPPFYTTWHWEPPDDEKFTFDLDQAAAELDAAGYVKGDDGKRTLPDGKPIGKLRLFARSSEKPSVDTMDLLKSWLGQLGIDSEVTAMDSSSLGDRIIEGTYDIFQWDWYVEPDPDGILGDFTCDQLGNLNDSWYCDDDYDAMYAAQGAETDRDARAEIVKKMQQQLYEDAPYIVTAYTKVGEAFRSDAFACFQPQPDPGGVWLIQYGGHNYPLLRAAAEAGDCDGTPSAAGAVEVGDDGTPTAASVSAAAGDGNTMGGFLAGVLSTLVVVAGFWALNRRRTVDDRE
;
A
#
# COMPACT_ATOMS: atom_id res chain seq x y z
N MET A 1 15.11 -4.02 -7.97
CA MET A 1 14.52 -3.10 -6.97
C MET A 1 15.38 -1.87 -6.76
N THR A 2 14.83 -0.74 -6.35
CA THR A 2 15.57 0.51 -6.11
C THR A 2 15.68 0.90 -4.61
N GLY A 3 15.27 0.07 -3.69
CA GLY A 3 15.44 0.24 -2.25
C GLY A 3 16.23 -0.92 -1.66
N ASP A 4 16.74 -0.79 -0.45
CA ASP A 4 17.37 -1.84 0.32
C ASP A 4 16.50 -2.21 1.54
N ALA A 5 16.70 -3.42 2.10
CA ALA A 5 16.02 -3.82 3.33
C ALA A 5 16.64 -3.08 4.52
N ASP A 6 15.84 -2.33 5.25
CA ASP A 6 16.26 -1.66 6.49
C ASP A 6 16.48 -2.65 7.63
N SER A 7 15.77 -3.77 7.62
CA SER A 7 15.93 -4.90 8.54
C SER A 7 15.38 -6.18 7.92
N LEU A 8 16.05 -7.30 8.17
CA LEU A 8 15.54 -8.65 7.85
C LEU A 8 14.72 -9.25 9.00
N ASN A 9 14.74 -8.60 10.17
CA ASN A 9 13.93 -8.98 11.31
C ASN A 9 12.48 -8.48 11.14
N PRO A 10 11.47 -9.37 11.07
CA PRO A 10 10.08 -9.01 10.77
C PRO A 10 9.41 -8.13 11.84
N PHE A 11 10.03 -7.93 12.99
CA PHE A 11 9.54 -7.02 14.03
C PHE A 11 10.20 -5.62 13.99
N LEU A 12 11.14 -5.38 13.09
CA LEU A 12 11.92 -4.13 13.06
C LEU A 12 11.85 -3.41 11.72
N GLY A 13 11.77 -4.13 10.62
CA GLY A 13 11.77 -3.56 9.27
C GLY A 13 10.46 -2.86 8.93
N TYR A 14 10.57 -1.89 8.02
CA TYR A 14 9.45 -1.11 7.51
C TYR A 14 9.59 -0.74 6.01
N GLU A 15 10.74 -1.01 5.40
CA GLU A 15 10.94 -0.79 3.97
C GLU A 15 10.33 -1.92 3.11
N ALA A 16 9.87 -1.60 1.90
CA ALA A 16 9.21 -2.55 1.00
C ALA A 16 10.07 -3.79 0.73
N VAL A 17 11.39 -3.62 0.54
CA VAL A 17 12.32 -4.75 0.29
C VAL A 17 12.41 -5.70 1.49
N SER A 18 12.20 -5.20 2.71
CA SER A 18 12.12 -6.05 3.90
C SER A 18 10.90 -6.97 3.86
N TYR A 19 9.73 -6.43 3.46
CA TYR A 19 8.49 -7.22 3.28
C TYR A 19 8.61 -8.23 2.15
N GLU A 20 9.27 -7.87 1.04
CA GLU A 20 9.56 -8.80 -0.06
C GLU A 20 10.45 -9.96 0.40
N ALA A 21 11.47 -9.69 1.21
CA ALA A 21 12.32 -10.72 1.78
C ALA A 21 11.52 -11.67 2.69
N TRP A 22 10.68 -11.11 3.58
CA TRP A 22 9.85 -11.93 4.48
C TRP A 22 8.80 -12.74 3.73
N ALA A 23 8.24 -12.21 2.65
CA ALA A 23 7.30 -12.94 1.81
C ALA A 23 7.90 -14.19 1.15
N LEU A 24 9.24 -14.25 1.01
CA LEU A 24 9.96 -15.42 0.55
C LEU A 24 10.29 -16.40 1.68
N GLU A 25 10.55 -15.88 2.89
CA GLU A 25 11.06 -16.64 4.04
C GLU A 25 9.96 -17.20 4.95
N TYR A 26 8.85 -16.49 5.09
CA TYR A 26 7.82 -16.76 6.07
C TYR A 26 6.43 -16.84 5.43
N ASP A 27 5.63 -17.79 5.89
CA ASP A 27 4.20 -17.81 5.59
C ASP A 27 3.42 -16.98 6.61
N PHE A 28 2.25 -16.50 6.18
CA PHE A 28 1.20 -16.00 7.06
C PHE A 28 0.29 -17.14 7.52
N LEU A 29 -0.49 -16.89 8.58
CA LEU A 29 -1.50 -17.84 9.03
C LEU A 29 -2.57 -18.07 7.95
N VAL A 30 -3.03 -17.00 7.30
CA VAL A 30 -4.01 -16.99 6.20
C VAL A 30 -3.41 -16.19 5.05
N GLY A 31 -3.57 -16.66 3.83
CA GLY A 31 -3.07 -16.01 2.61
C GLY A 31 -4.08 -15.05 1.99
N TYR A 32 -3.68 -14.48 0.87
CA TYR A 32 -4.46 -13.50 0.10
C TYR A 32 -4.68 -14.02 -1.31
N LYS A 33 -5.93 -14.14 -1.75
CA LYS A 33 -6.25 -14.56 -3.11
C LYS A 33 -5.65 -13.62 -4.15
N MET A 34 -5.17 -14.21 -5.23
CA MET A 34 -4.64 -13.45 -6.36
C MET A 34 -5.70 -12.56 -7.03
N THR A 35 -6.97 -12.95 -6.99
CA THR A 35 -8.03 -12.27 -7.74
C THR A 35 -8.57 -11.00 -7.07
N ASP A 36 -8.69 -11.00 -5.74
CA ASP A 36 -9.41 -9.93 -5.02
C ASP A 36 -8.85 -9.64 -3.62
N MET A 37 -7.70 -10.21 -3.29
CA MET A 37 -7.05 -10.09 -1.99
C MET A 37 -7.89 -10.59 -0.82
N SER A 38 -8.95 -11.37 -1.08
CA SER A 38 -9.74 -11.99 -0.01
C SER A 38 -8.96 -13.10 0.68
N PRO A 39 -9.34 -13.47 1.92
CA PRO A 39 -8.66 -14.54 2.64
C PRO A 39 -8.67 -15.86 1.87
N GLU A 40 -7.52 -16.54 1.83
CA GLU A 40 -7.40 -17.91 1.31
C GLU A 40 -6.56 -18.80 2.25
N PRO A 41 -6.73 -20.14 2.19
CA PRO A 41 -5.95 -21.05 3.00
C PRO A 41 -4.42 -20.95 2.74
N ALA A 42 -3.63 -20.72 3.83
CA ALA A 42 -2.18 -20.77 3.84
C ALA A 42 -1.69 -21.78 4.89
N LEU A 43 -1.01 -21.39 5.96
CA LEU A 43 -0.69 -22.31 7.06
C LEU A 43 -1.95 -22.88 7.70
N ALA A 44 -2.99 -22.06 7.89
CA ALA A 44 -4.34 -22.54 8.22
C ALA A 44 -5.06 -22.99 6.96
N GLU A 45 -5.59 -24.22 6.97
CA GLU A 45 -6.44 -24.73 5.89
C GLU A 45 -7.91 -24.31 6.03
N SER A 46 -8.33 -23.94 7.26
CA SER A 46 -9.68 -23.46 7.55
C SER A 46 -9.70 -22.65 8.85
N TRP A 47 -10.77 -21.87 9.02
CA TRP A 47 -11.02 -21.10 10.24
C TRP A 47 -12.51 -20.88 10.43
N GLU A 48 -12.89 -20.65 11.69
CA GLU A 48 -14.27 -20.36 12.08
C GLU A 48 -14.30 -19.35 13.23
N THR A 49 -15.43 -18.65 13.38
CA THR A 49 -15.69 -17.76 14.52
C THR A 49 -16.92 -18.22 15.29
N SER A 50 -16.96 -17.95 16.60
CA SER A 50 -18.14 -18.19 17.43
C SER A 50 -19.29 -17.25 17.06
N ASP A 51 -20.52 -17.62 17.40
CA ASP A 51 -21.73 -16.83 17.12
C ASP A 51 -21.69 -15.38 17.69
N ASP A 52 -20.92 -15.16 18.74
CA ASP A 52 -20.71 -13.84 19.34
C ASP A 52 -19.52 -13.08 18.76
N GLY A 53 -18.78 -13.69 17.81
CA GLY A 53 -17.61 -13.10 17.16
C GLY A 53 -16.39 -12.93 18.06
N LEU A 54 -16.40 -13.51 19.29
CA LEU A 54 -15.36 -13.30 20.29
C LEU A 54 -14.29 -14.40 20.33
N THR A 55 -14.49 -15.49 19.62
CA THR A 55 -13.52 -16.59 19.54
C THR A 55 -13.29 -16.97 18.09
N TRP A 56 -12.06 -16.86 17.64
CA TRP A 56 -11.63 -17.36 16.34
C TRP A 56 -10.80 -18.62 16.51
N THR A 57 -11.10 -19.65 15.73
CA THR A 57 -10.38 -20.92 15.71
C THR A 57 -9.82 -21.16 14.32
N PHE A 58 -8.51 -21.38 14.23
CA PHE A 58 -7.81 -21.69 12.99
C PHE A 58 -7.27 -23.11 13.06
N HIS A 59 -7.44 -23.87 11.98
CA HIS A 59 -6.98 -25.25 11.85
C HIS A 59 -5.80 -25.28 10.87
N LEU A 60 -4.63 -25.68 11.36
CA LEU A 60 -3.42 -25.75 10.55
C LEU A 60 -3.42 -27.00 9.68
N ARG A 61 -2.74 -26.92 8.55
CA ARG A 61 -2.45 -28.07 7.68
C ARG A 61 -1.66 -29.15 8.41
N ASP A 62 -1.85 -30.39 7.98
CA ASP A 62 -1.05 -31.51 8.45
C ASP A 62 0.40 -31.46 7.92
N GLY A 63 1.35 -31.83 8.77
CA GLY A 63 2.72 -32.11 8.36
C GLY A 63 3.58 -30.88 8.03
N LEU A 64 3.18 -29.67 8.42
CA LEU A 64 3.95 -28.45 8.25
C LEU A 64 5.32 -28.54 8.91
N LYS A 65 6.33 -27.95 8.28
CA LYS A 65 7.73 -27.95 8.77
C LYS A 65 8.40 -26.62 8.47
N TRP A 66 9.29 -26.26 9.35
CA TRP A 66 10.33 -25.28 9.11
C TRP A 66 11.38 -25.80 8.12
N ASN A 67 12.13 -24.92 7.48
CA ASN A 67 13.15 -25.31 6.50
C ASN A 67 14.35 -26.10 7.09
N ASP A 68 14.49 -26.14 8.42
CA ASP A 68 15.45 -27.01 9.12
C ASP A 68 14.88 -28.41 9.47
N GLY A 69 13.62 -28.68 9.05
CA GLY A 69 12.93 -29.94 9.22
C GLY A 69 12.19 -30.11 10.57
N VAL A 70 12.27 -29.13 11.47
CA VAL A 70 11.50 -29.11 12.71
C VAL A 70 10.01 -28.94 12.38
N PRO A 71 9.07 -29.67 13.03
CA PRO A 71 7.64 -29.45 12.82
C PRO A 71 7.24 -28.02 13.14
N LEU A 72 6.42 -27.41 12.26
CA LEU A 72 5.72 -26.17 12.51
C LEU A 72 4.33 -26.53 13.07
N THR A 73 3.97 -25.96 14.20
CA THR A 73 2.74 -26.29 14.93
C THR A 73 1.98 -25.04 15.35
N ALA A 74 0.78 -25.21 15.86
CA ALA A 74 -0.03 -24.13 16.43
C ALA A 74 0.69 -23.37 17.58
N ALA A 75 1.65 -24.05 18.26
CA ALA A 75 2.47 -23.41 19.29
C ALA A 75 3.33 -22.26 18.71
N ASP A 76 3.88 -22.41 17.50
CA ASP A 76 4.67 -21.34 16.84
C ASP A 76 3.79 -20.12 16.52
N VAL A 77 2.58 -20.34 16.04
CA VAL A 77 1.60 -19.27 15.78
C VAL A 77 1.23 -18.55 17.08
N ALA A 78 0.87 -19.31 18.11
CA ALA A 78 0.52 -18.75 19.42
C ALA A 78 1.72 -18.00 20.03
N TYR A 79 2.93 -18.53 19.88
CA TYR A 79 4.16 -17.88 20.31
C TYR A 79 4.35 -16.52 19.61
N THR A 80 4.23 -16.50 18.28
CA THR A 80 4.38 -15.29 17.46
C THR A 80 3.41 -14.20 17.91
N TYR A 81 2.12 -14.51 17.95
CA TYR A 81 1.08 -13.54 18.28
C TYR A 81 1.16 -13.07 19.74
N ASN A 82 1.50 -13.95 20.67
CA ASN A 82 1.70 -13.55 22.07
C ASN A 82 2.92 -12.64 22.25
N ARG A 83 3.99 -12.78 21.45
CA ARG A 83 5.09 -11.79 21.42
C ARG A 83 4.60 -10.42 20.96
N VAL A 84 3.81 -10.36 19.89
CA VAL A 84 3.19 -9.11 19.40
C VAL A 84 2.33 -8.47 20.49
N LEU A 85 1.50 -9.25 21.18
CA LEU A 85 0.60 -8.76 22.24
C LEU A 85 1.34 -8.27 23.50
N THR A 86 2.45 -8.91 23.86
CA THR A 86 3.09 -8.70 25.18
C THR A 86 4.40 -7.94 25.13
N GLU A 87 5.05 -7.82 23.97
CA GLU A 87 6.35 -7.17 23.82
C GLU A 87 6.24 -5.85 23.07
N ARG A 88 6.85 -4.79 23.62
CA ARG A 88 6.79 -3.45 23.03
C ARG A 88 7.36 -3.40 21.61
N ILE A 89 8.47 -4.10 21.36
CA ILE A 89 9.16 -4.04 20.07
C ILE A 89 8.43 -4.89 19.05
N ALA A 90 8.17 -6.16 19.35
CA ALA A 90 7.40 -7.03 18.47
C ALA A 90 5.99 -6.47 18.17
N GLY A 91 5.36 -5.82 19.16
CA GLY A 91 4.09 -5.14 18.97
C GLY A 91 4.17 -3.79 18.26
N GLY A 92 5.37 -3.28 18.00
CA GLY A 92 5.51 -1.93 17.41
C GLY A 92 4.91 -1.81 16.01
N THR A 93 5.10 -2.82 15.17
CA THR A 93 4.56 -2.86 13.81
C THR A 93 3.19 -3.56 13.76
N TRP A 94 3.02 -4.65 14.53
CA TRP A 94 1.94 -5.61 14.31
C TRP A 94 0.79 -5.54 15.32
N ARG A 95 0.93 -4.79 16.44
CA ARG A 95 -0.09 -4.79 17.50
C ARG A 95 -1.45 -4.24 17.06
N SER A 96 -1.47 -3.29 16.14
CA SER A 96 -2.70 -2.72 15.60
C SER A 96 -3.62 -3.78 14.99
N TYR A 97 -3.05 -4.79 14.34
CA TYR A 97 -3.81 -5.92 13.78
C TYR A 97 -4.43 -6.85 14.83
N LEU A 98 -3.87 -6.88 16.03
CA LEU A 98 -4.36 -7.69 17.15
C LEU A 98 -5.00 -6.84 18.26
N LYS A 99 -5.44 -5.59 17.96
CA LYS A 99 -5.93 -4.61 18.94
C LYS A 99 -7.10 -5.13 19.81
N THR A 100 -7.93 -6.01 19.26
CA THR A 100 -9.08 -6.61 19.96
C THR A 100 -8.76 -7.97 20.58
N THR A 101 -7.56 -8.52 20.38
CA THR A 101 -7.17 -9.86 20.83
C THR A 101 -6.65 -9.79 22.26
N SER A 102 -7.29 -10.52 23.17
CA SER A 102 -6.92 -10.64 24.59
C SER A 102 -5.96 -11.80 24.87
N SER A 103 -6.07 -12.91 24.13
CA SER A 103 -5.16 -14.05 24.26
C SER A 103 -5.11 -14.91 23.02
N VAL A 104 -3.98 -15.60 22.84
CA VAL A 104 -3.80 -16.61 21.78
C VAL A 104 -3.29 -17.89 22.41
N THR A 105 -3.92 -19.00 22.11
CA THR A 105 -3.59 -20.32 22.66
C THR A 105 -3.52 -21.39 21.58
N ALA A 106 -2.74 -22.44 21.85
CA ALA A 106 -2.64 -23.64 21.02
C ALA A 106 -3.06 -24.85 21.90
N PRO A 107 -4.32 -25.27 21.87
CA PRO A 107 -4.78 -26.41 22.67
C PRO A 107 -4.20 -27.75 22.23
N ASP A 108 -3.77 -27.86 20.97
CA ASP A 108 -3.05 -28.99 20.38
C ASP A 108 -2.14 -28.48 19.26
N ASP A 109 -1.44 -29.40 18.56
CA ASP A 109 -0.43 -29.05 17.55
C ASP A 109 -1.02 -28.41 16.28
N GLN A 110 -2.33 -28.48 16.06
CA GLN A 110 -2.99 -28.03 14.82
C GLN A 110 -4.02 -26.94 15.04
N THR A 111 -4.38 -26.63 16.27
CA THR A 111 -5.47 -25.69 16.57
C THR A 111 -4.93 -24.43 17.23
N VAL A 112 -5.18 -23.28 16.61
CA VAL A 112 -4.91 -21.95 17.17
C VAL A 112 -6.22 -21.29 17.54
N VAL A 113 -6.32 -20.78 18.77
CA VAL A 113 -7.53 -20.10 19.27
C VAL A 113 -7.15 -18.68 19.70
N LEU A 114 -7.80 -17.69 19.07
CA LEU A 114 -7.74 -16.28 19.46
C LEU A 114 -9.01 -15.91 20.23
N GLN A 115 -8.84 -15.40 21.43
CA GLN A 115 -9.92 -14.84 22.23
C GLN A 115 -9.89 -13.32 22.11
N LEU A 116 -11.05 -12.71 21.86
CA LEU A 116 -11.19 -11.27 21.63
C LEU A 116 -11.96 -10.60 22.78
N ASP A 117 -11.68 -9.31 22.98
CA ASP A 117 -12.45 -8.44 23.89
C ASP A 117 -13.66 -7.81 23.19
N SER A 118 -13.62 -7.70 21.84
CA SER A 118 -14.72 -7.28 20.98
C SER A 118 -14.62 -7.98 19.63
N PRO A 119 -15.72 -8.19 18.90
CA PRO A 119 -15.69 -8.81 17.58
C PRO A 119 -14.74 -8.06 16.63
N SER A 120 -14.05 -8.81 15.76
CA SER A 120 -13.18 -8.24 14.71
C SER A 120 -13.33 -9.02 13.42
N ALA A 121 -13.75 -8.34 12.38
CA ALA A 121 -13.90 -8.89 11.04
C ALA A 121 -12.57 -9.01 10.27
N THR A 122 -11.51 -8.37 10.76
CA THR A 122 -10.20 -8.26 10.07
C THR A 122 -9.24 -9.42 10.36
N LEU A 123 -9.53 -10.23 11.37
CA LEU A 123 -8.62 -11.27 11.85
C LEU A 123 -8.19 -12.34 10.83
N PRO A 124 -8.96 -12.71 9.80
CA PRO A 124 -8.46 -13.61 8.76
C PRO A 124 -7.31 -13.01 7.94
N LEU A 125 -7.15 -11.68 7.90
CA LEU A 125 -6.13 -11.00 7.11
C LEU A 125 -5.07 -10.35 8.00
N LEU A 126 -4.25 -11.18 8.65
CA LEU A 126 -3.14 -10.75 9.50
C LEU A 126 -1.81 -10.94 8.76
N PRO A 127 -1.18 -9.87 8.23
CA PRO A 127 0.09 -9.97 7.50
C PRO A 127 1.30 -10.11 8.45
N ILE A 128 1.14 -10.91 9.50
CA ILE A 128 2.16 -11.12 10.51
C ILE A 128 2.94 -12.39 10.17
N PRO A 129 4.23 -12.30 9.79
CA PRO A 129 5.07 -13.46 9.54
C PRO A 129 5.13 -14.38 10.76
N ILE A 130 4.85 -15.67 10.58
CA ILE A 130 4.94 -16.65 11.66
C ILE A 130 6.38 -17.05 11.84
N ILE A 131 6.91 -16.90 13.07
CA ILE A 131 8.31 -17.15 13.40
C ILE A 131 8.50 -18.46 14.19
N PRO A 132 9.66 -19.15 14.03
CA PRO A 132 9.95 -20.43 14.72
C PRO A 132 10.23 -20.21 16.21
N GLU A 133 9.35 -20.73 17.09
CA GLU A 133 9.56 -20.65 18.54
C GLU A 133 10.92 -21.24 18.96
N HIS A 134 11.31 -22.39 18.38
CA HIS A 134 12.55 -23.08 18.77
C HIS A 134 13.83 -22.26 18.52
N ILE A 135 13.79 -21.27 17.62
CA ILE A 135 14.86 -20.29 17.38
C ILE A 135 14.66 -19.03 18.22
N TRP A 136 13.47 -18.44 18.14
CA TRP A 136 13.21 -17.10 18.67
C TRP A 136 13.00 -17.05 20.19
N LYS A 137 12.73 -18.19 20.87
CA LYS A 137 12.63 -18.25 22.34
C LYS A 137 13.92 -17.83 23.04
N ASP A 138 15.06 -17.97 22.37
CA ASP A 138 16.36 -17.58 22.90
C ASP A 138 16.68 -16.08 22.63
N VAL A 139 15.85 -15.40 21.83
CA VAL A 139 15.92 -13.96 21.59
C VAL A 139 15.08 -13.25 22.65
N SER A 140 15.74 -12.70 23.68
CA SER A 140 15.05 -11.97 24.74
C SER A 140 14.44 -10.67 24.24
N LYS A 141 13.46 -10.13 24.98
CA LYS A 141 12.81 -8.84 24.67
C LYS A 141 13.82 -7.69 24.48
N ASP A 142 14.88 -7.67 25.29
CA ASP A 142 15.91 -6.65 25.21
C ASP A 142 16.85 -6.85 24.01
N ALA A 143 17.09 -8.12 23.64
CA ALA A 143 17.94 -8.47 22.50
C ALA A 143 17.23 -8.25 21.13
N MET A 144 15.90 -8.16 21.12
CA MET A 144 15.09 -8.03 19.88
C MET A 144 15.59 -6.91 18.97
N LYS A 145 15.94 -5.74 19.51
CA LYS A 145 16.42 -4.58 18.73
C LYS A 145 17.71 -4.83 17.95
N GLN A 146 18.49 -5.82 18.34
CA GLN A 146 19.80 -6.13 17.78
C GLN A 146 19.83 -7.50 17.10
N TYR A 147 18.72 -8.22 17.14
CA TYR A 147 18.59 -9.49 16.44
C TYR A 147 18.31 -9.23 14.96
N ALA A 148 19.30 -9.53 14.13
CA ALA A 148 19.28 -9.15 12.72
C ALA A 148 18.39 -10.07 11.87
N ASP A 149 18.21 -11.33 12.31
CA ASP A 149 17.56 -12.41 11.55
C ASP A 149 18.22 -12.61 10.16
N GLU A 150 19.51 -12.80 10.18
CA GLU A 150 20.37 -12.91 9.01
C GLU A 150 21.03 -14.30 8.94
N PRO A 151 21.40 -14.79 7.75
CA PRO A 151 22.18 -16.01 7.61
C PRO A 151 23.46 -15.94 8.42
N SER A 152 23.77 -16.99 9.16
CA SER A 152 24.96 -17.03 10.02
C SER A 152 25.62 -18.42 10.02
N ASP A 153 26.95 -18.46 10.14
CA ASP A 153 27.74 -19.71 10.19
C ASP A 153 27.45 -20.68 9.02
N GLY A 154 27.14 -20.12 7.83
CA GLY A 154 26.78 -20.90 6.63
C GLY A 154 25.43 -21.59 6.70
N LYS A 155 24.57 -21.17 7.64
CA LYS A 155 23.17 -21.64 7.76
C LYS A 155 22.21 -20.56 7.25
N PRO A 156 21.13 -20.96 6.58
CA PRO A 156 20.05 -20.06 6.19
C PRO A 156 19.29 -19.54 7.42
N VAL A 157 18.51 -18.48 7.23
CA VAL A 157 17.45 -18.12 8.18
C VAL A 157 16.43 -19.26 8.26
N VAL A 158 15.92 -19.52 9.46
CA VAL A 158 14.89 -20.55 9.65
C VAL A 158 13.52 -19.94 9.45
N GLY A 159 12.87 -20.31 8.35
CA GLY A 159 11.55 -19.84 7.95
C GLY A 159 10.65 -20.97 7.43
N SER A 160 9.39 -20.67 7.18
CA SER A 160 8.36 -21.59 6.67
C SER A 160 8.05 -21.37 5.19
N GLY A 161 8.43 -20.23 4.64
CA GLY A 161 8.09 -19.80 3.29
C GLY A 161 8.72 -20.63 2.17
N PRO A 162 8.40 -20.33 0.92
CA PRO A 162 8.84 -21.11 -0.25
C PRO A 162 10.36 -21.10 -0.45
N PHE A 163 11.06 -20.11 0.05
CA PHE A 163 12.50 -19.97 -0.09
C PHE A 163 13.18 -19.69 1.25
N MET A 164 14.48 -19.96 1.31
CA MET A 164 15.36 -19.74 2.47
C MET A 164 16.38 -18.68 2.13
N LEU A 165 16.54 -17.65 2.92
CA LEU A 165 17.64 -16.68 2.79
C LEU A 165 18.96 -17.34 3.17
N VAL A 166 19.91 -17.39 2.22
CA VAL A 166 21.24 -18.00 2.40
C VAL A 166 22.36 -16.96 2.38
N GLU A 167 22.18 -15.82 1.73
CA GLU A 167 23.14 -14.71 1.66
C GLU A 167 22.38 -13.38 1.66
N GLY A 168 22.80 -12.44 2.48
CA GLY A 168 22.24 -11.09 2.58
C GLY A 168 22.32 -10.55 4.00
N THR A 169 22.40 -9.25 4.13
CA THR A 169 22.35 -8.49 5.38
C THR A 169 21.55 -7.22 5.18
N ALA A 170 20.93 -6.69 6.21
CA ALA A 170 20.22 -5.42 6.16
C ALA A 170 21.11 -4.31 5.56
N GLY A 171 20.55 -3.48 4.67
CA GLY A 171 21.31 -2.47 3.91
C GLY A 171 22.25 -3.05 2.85
N GLY A 172 22.17 -4.35 2.57
CA GLY A 172 22.99 -5.01 1.55
C GLY A 172 22.55 -4.67 0.13
N SER A 173 23.42 -4.91 -0.84
CA SER A 173 23.12 -4.69 -2.25
C SER A 173 22.51 -5.91 -2.95
N SER A 174 22.45 -7.05 -2.26
CA SER A 174 21.91 -8.30 -2.82
C SER A 174 21.47 -9.24 -1.71
N TYR A 175 20.35 -9.94 -1.96
CA TYR A 175 19.80 -10.97 -1.09
C TYR A 175 19.57 -12.23 -1.92
N LYS A 176 20.10 -13.37 -1.46
CA LYS A 176 19.99 -14.63 -2.19
C LYS A 176 19.17 -15.64 -1.40
N PHE A 177 18.16 -16.14 -2.06
CA PHE A 177 17.26 -17.17 -1.56
C PHE A 177 17.40 -18.44 -2.39
N VAL A 178 17.23 -19.59 -1.75
CA VAL A 178 17.18 -20.90 -2.40
C VAL A 178 15.89 -21.62 -2.00
N GLU A 179 15.43 -22.55 -2.80
CA GLU A 179 14.19 -23.28 -2.54
C GLU A 179 14.17 -23.92 -1.14
N ASN A 180 13.00 -23.89 -0.50
CA ASN A 180 12.76 -24.59 0.75
C ASN A 180 12.19 -26.00 0.45
N PRO A 181 12.97 -27.09 0.69
CA PRO A 181 12.52 -28.44 0.36
C PRO A 181 11.39 -28.96 1.24
N TYR A 182 11.02 -28.22 2.28
CA TYR A 182 9.93 -28.57 3.21
C TYR A 182 8.71 -27.70 3.07
N TRP A 183 8.73 -26.75 2.10
CA TRP A 183 7.56 -25.90 1.89
C TRP A 183 6.33 -26.73 1.51
N TRP A 184 5.17 -26.38 2.06
CA TRP A 184 3.93 -27.14 1.98
C TRP A 184 3.19 -26.99 0.64
N GLY A 185 3.49 -25.93 -0.13
CA GLY A 185 2.82 -25.63 -1.38
C GLY A 185 3.32 -26.45 -2.58
N ASP A 186 2.74 -26.20 -3.76
CA ASP A 186 3.17 -26.79 -5.03
C ASP A 186 4.24 -25.91 -5.66
N GLY A 187 5.46 -26.29 -5.49
CA GLY A 187 6.64 -25.52 -5.94
C GLY A 187 7.65 -25.36 -4.82
N PRO A 188 8.57 -24.37 -4.87
CA PRO A 188 8.83 -23.50 -6.04
C PRO A 188 9.37 -24.25 -7.25
N HIS A 189 9.22 -23.66 -8.44
CA HIS A 189 9.68 -24.24 -9.71
C HIS A 189 10.97 -23.56 -10.22
N VAL A 190 11.57 -22.71 -9.42
CA VAL A 190 12.88 -22.08 -9.66
C VAL A 190 13.80 -22.39 -8.49
N ASP A 191 15.08 -22.68 -8.77
CA ASP A 191 16.03 -23.11 -7.75
C ASP A 191 16.40 -21.98 -6.77
N GLN A 192 16.37 -20.74 -7.26
CA GLN A 192 16.79 -19.57 -6.48
C GLN A 192 16.13 -18.29 -6.93
N VAL A 193 16.01 -17.35 -5.99
CA VAL A 193 15.66 -15.95 -6.21
C VAL A 193 16.81 -15.07 -5.72
N VAL A 194 17.22 -14.08 -6.53
CA VAL A 194 18.24 -13.10 -6.13
C VAL A 194 17.62 -11.71 -6.26
N ILE A 195 17.39 -11.06 -5.13
CA ILE A 195 17.00 -9.65 -5.10
C ILE A 195 18.29 -8.83 -5.23
N GLN A 196 18.38 -8.04 -6.30
CA GLN A 196 19.50 -7.13 -6.57
C GLN A 196 19.06 -5.69 -6.39
N VAL A 197 19.74 -4.94 -5.52
CA VAL A 197 19.46 -3.53 -5.27
C VAL A 197 20.18 -2.65 -6.28
N TYR A 198 19.45 -1.74 -6.91
CA TYR A 198 19.95 -0.72 -7.83
C TYR A 198 19.77 0.67 -7.21
N LYS A 199 20.71 1.58 -7.49
CA LYS A 199 20.64 2.96 -6.99
C LYS A 199 19.68 3.85 -7.80
N SER A 200 19.26 3.39 -8.97
CA SER A 200 18.31 4.10 -9.84
C SER A 200 17.72 3.15 -10.89
N GLN A 201 16.62 3.57 -11.51
CA GLN A 201 15.87 2.81 -12.49
C GLN A 201 16.62 2.57 -13.81
N ASP A 202 17.43 3.53 -14.29
CA ASP A 202 18.10 3.42 -15.60
C ASP A 202 19.07 2.23 -15.70
N PRO A 203 20.00 1.99 -14.75
CA PRO A 203 20.83 0.80 -14.76
C PRO A 203 20.03 -0.49 -14.64
N MET A 204 18.94 -0.49 -13.88
CA MET A 204 18.06 -1.65 -13.69
C MET A 204 17.34 -2.01 -15.01
N ALA A 205 16.73 -1.04 -15.70
CA ALA A 205 16.11 -1.25 -17.00
C ALA A 205 17.13 -1.77 -18.04
N GLN A 206 18.36 -1.25 -18.05
CA GLN A 206 19.42 -1.76 -18.93
C GLN A 206 19.88 -3.17 -18.58
N ALA A 207 19.93 -3.53 -17.30
CA ALA A 207 20.26 -4.87 -16.85
C ALA A 207 19.19 -5.88 -17.31
N LEU A 208 17.91 -5.51 -17.24
CA LEU A 208 16.81 -6.34 -17.76
C LEU A 208 16.96 -6.59 -19.29
N ILE A 209 17.17 -5.53 -20.08
CA ILE A 209 17.36 -5.63 -21.52
C ILE A 209 18.53 -6.55 -21.89
N LYS A 210 19.61 -6.53 -21.09
CA LYS A 210 20.79 -7.37 -21.32
C LYS A 210 20.64 -8.80 -20.78
N GLY A 211 19.58 -9.09 -20.02
CA GLY A 211 19.40 -10.37 -19.36
C GLY A 211 20.35 -10.59 -18.17
N GLU A 212 20.79 -9.50 -17.53
CA GLU A 212 21.56 -9.55 -16.28
C GLU A 212 20.63 -9.72 -15.08
N ILE A 213 19.35 -9.35 -15.22
CA ILE A 213 18.24 -9.62 -14.30
C ILE A 213 17.02 -10.04 -15.12
N ASP A 214 16.08 -10.71 -14.46
CA ASP A 214 14.89 -11.30 -15.09
C ASP A 214 13.61 -10.54 -14.77
N PHE A 215 13.59 -9.73 -13.71
CA PHE A 215 12.48 -8.91 -13.28
C PHE A 215 12.96 -7.54 -12.83
N ALA A 216 12.19 -6.49 -13.08
CA ALA A 216 12.42 -5.12 -12.62
C ALA A 216 11.10 -4.48 -12.19
N GLU A 217 11.11 -3.76 -11.08
CA GLU A 217 9.98 -3.01 -10.54
C GLU A 217 10.34 -1.55 -10.27
N GLY A 218 9.33 -0.69 -10.06
CA GLY A 218 9.56 0.73 -9.83
C GLY A 218 10.10 1.47 -11.05
N LEU A 219 9.81 0.95 -12.25
CA LEU A 219 10.20 1.57 -13.52
C LEU A 219 9.38 2.83 -13.79
N THR A 220 10.02 3.84 -14.39
CA THR A 220 9.29 5.03 -14.83
C THR A 220 8.35 4.70 -16.01
N PRO A 221 7.27 5.49 -16.23
CA PRO A 221 6.34 5.26 -17.35
C PRO A 221 7.03 5.24 -18.71
N LEU A 222 8.07 6.06 -18.89
CA LEU A 222 8.87 6.10 -20.13
C LEU A 222 9.69 4.83 -20.32
N GLN A 223 10.24 4.27 -19.25
CA GLN A 223 10.97 2.99 -19.29
C GLN A 223 10.04 1.84 -19.56
N VAL A 224 8.86 1.77 -18.93
CA VAL A 224 7.84 0.76 -19.23
C VAL A 224 7.47 0.81 -20.71
N LYS A 225 7.16 1.99 -21.23
CA LYS A 225 6.85 2.16 -22.66
C LYS A 225 7.99 1.71 -23.57
N ALA A 226 9.22 2.02 -23.24
CA ALA A 226 10.40 1.60 -24.02
C ALA A 226 10.62 0.08 -23.93
N LEU A 227 10.31 -0.55 -22.80
CA LEU A 227 10.44 -1.99 -22.60
C LEU A 227 9.33 -2.79 -23.26
N GLN A 228 8.12 -2.25 -23.43
CA GLN A 228 7.04 -2.88 -24.18
C GLN A 228 7.42 -3.17 -25.64
N ASP A 229 8.31 -2.34 -26.22
CA ASP A 229 8.82 -2.53 -27.58
C ASP A 229 10.02 -3.49 -27.66
N GLN A 230 10.51 -4.02 -26.53
CA GLN A 230 11.68 -4.91 -26.49
C GLN A 230 11.27 -6.38 -26.70
N PRO A 231 11.84 -7.08 -27.70
CA PRO A 231 11.59 -8.51 -27.87
C PRO A 231 11.98 -9.32 -26.62
N GLY A 232 11.12 -10.23 -26.20
CA GLY A 232 11.38 -11.11 -25.05
C GLY A 232 11.20 -10.44 -23.69
N VAL A 233 10.63 -9.24 -23.65
CA VAL A 233 10.28 -8.53 -22.42
C VAL A 233 8.79 -8.26 -22.42
N THR A 234 8.15 -8.49 -21.29
CA THR A 234 6.78 -8.04 -21.00
C THR A 234 6.85 -6.95 -19.93
N ALA A 235 6.21 -5.81 -20.19
CA ALA A 235 6.20 -4.67 -19.29
C ALA A 235 4.81 -4.08 -19.16
N HIS A 236 4.42 -3.71 -17.94
CA HIS A 236 3.16 -3.03 -17.66
C HIS A 236 3.29 -1.98 -16.55
N ASN A 237 2.23 -1.20 -16.37
CA ASN A 237 2.02 -0.40 -15.18
C ASN A 237 0.88 -1.07 -14.39
N GLY A 238 1.23 -1.83 -13.35
CA GLY A 238 0.28 -2.45 -12.45
C GLY A 238 -0.37 -1.41 -11.54
N ILE A 239 -1.67 -1.52 -11.27
CA ILE A 239 -2.37 -0.65 -10.33
C ILE A 239 -1.83 -0.96 -8.93
N SER A 240 -1.34 0.06 -8.22
CA SER A 240 -0.87 -0.07 -6.86
C SER A 240 -1.99 0.25 -5.86
N PRO A 241 -1.88 -0.23 -4.61
CA PRO A 241 -2.86 0.09 -3.57
C PRO A 241 -2.70 1.50 -2.99
N ILE A 242 -2.23 2.45 -3.78
CA ILE A 242 -1.97 3.82 -3.35
C ILE A 242 -2.96 4.76 -4.02
N PHE A 243 -3.62 5.60 -3.22
CA PHE A 243 -4.31 6.77 -3.73
C PHE A 243 -3.57 8.05 -3.33
N GLU A 244 -3.71 9.05 -4.18
CA GLU A 244 -3.18 10.40 -3.98
C GLU A 244 -4.33 11.35 -3.72
N GLU A 245 -4.18 12.26 -2.77
CA GLU A 245 -5.25 13.18 -2.40
C GLU A 245 -4.80 14.63 -2.31
N ILE A 246 -5.77 15.50 -2.39
CA ILE A 246 -5.74 16.87 -1.89
C ILE A 246 -6.48 16.86 -0.56
N GLY A 247 -5.74 16.97 0.55
CA GLY A 247 -6.28 16.96 1.91
C GLY A 247 -6.55 18.37 2.44
N PHE A 248 -7.61 18.52 3.21
CA PHE A 248 -8.05 19.77 3.82
C PHE A 248 -7.95 19.72 5.34
N ASN A 249 -7.61 20.84 5.98
CA ASN A 249 -7.80 21.00 7.40
C ASN A 249 -9.28 21.23 7.70
N THR A 250 -9.96 20.23 8.23
CA THR A 250 -11.40 20.32 8.51
C THR A 250 -11.72 20.88 9.89
N GLY A 251 -10.70 21.15 10.73
CA GLY A 251 -10.88 21.72 12.05
C GLY A 251 -9.94 21.16 13.09
N SER A 252 -8.63 21.46 12.96
CA SER A 252 -7.62 20.98 13.91
C SER A 252 -7.89 21.46 15.33
N VAL A 253 -7.76 20.54 16.29
CA VAL A 253 -8.00 20.77 17.71
C VAL A 253 -6.90 20.18 18.58
N ASP A 254 -6.62 20.83 19.68
CA ASP A 254 -5.83 20.23 20.76
C ASP A 254 -6.67 19.14 21.44
N THR A 255 -6.24 17.89 21.31
CA THR A 255 -7.01 16.71 21.76
C THR A 255 -7.19 16.62 23.27
N GLU A 256 -6.34 17.29 24.07
CA GLU A 256 -6.47 17.32 25.52
C GLU A 256 -7.48 18.39 25.98
N THR A 257 -7.51 19.53 25.31
CA THR A 257 -8.31 20.68 25.75
C THR A 257 -9.54 20.96 24.89
N GLY A 258 -9.65 20.35 23.70
CA GLY A 258 -10.69 20.59 22.70
C GLY A 258 -10.65 22.00 22.09
N LYS A 259 -9.57 22.74 22.28
CA LYS A 259 -9.43 24.09 21.71
C LYS A 259 -8.92 24.03 20.28
N PRO A 260 -9.30 25.00 19.42
CA PRO A 260 -8.73 25.11 18.10
C PRO A 260 -7.19 25.11 18.14
N LEU A 261 -6.58 24.30 17.28
CA LEU A 261 -5.13 24.17 17.07
C LEU A 261 -4.76 24.78 15.73
N GLY A 262 -3.60 25.44 15.66
CA GLY A 262 -3.16 26.07 14.43
C GLY A 262 -4.01 27.29 14.02
N ASP A 263 -4.05 27.53 12.74
CA ASP A 263 -4.71 28.70 12.16
C ASP A 263 -5.29 28.43 10.77
N PRO A 264 -6.11 27.36 10.57
CA PRO A 264 -6.67 27.04 9.26
C PRO A 264 -7.55 28.16 8.74
N ASN A 265 -7.56 28.33 7.43
CA ASN A 265 -8.44 29.31 6.78
C ASN A 265 -9.92 28.94 7.02
N PRO A 266 -10.79 29.88 7.43
CA PRO A 266 -12.19 29.58 7.70
C PRO A 266 -12.96 28.95 6.53
N ALA A 267 -12.54 29.18 5.28
CA ALA A 267 -13.20 28.59 4.11
C ALA A 267 -13.02 27.06 4.06
N VAL A 268 -11.83 26.53 4.39
CA VAL A 268 -11.59 25.08 4.31
C VAL A 268 -12.28 24.31 5.43
N LEU A 269 -12.72 24.97 6.48
CA LEU A 269 -13.51 24.37 7.57
C LEU A 269 -14.96 24.04 7.12
N ASP A 270 -15.47 24.72 6.10
CA ASP A 270 -16.83 24.53 5.58
C ASP A 270 -16.87 23.35 4.59
N PRO A 271 -17.58 22.23 4.89
CA PRO A 271 -17.69 21.11 3.96
C PRO A 271 -18.27 21.52 2.60
N LYS A 272 -19.16 22.51 2.54
CA LYS A 272 -19.71 23.00 1.26
C LYS A 272 -18.65 23.66 0.38
N PHE A 273 -17.67 24.34 0.99
CA PHE A 273 -16.55 24.89 0.26
C PHE A 273 -15.66 23.77 -0.30
N ARG A 274 -15.35 22.77 0.51
CA ARG A 274 -14.52 21.63 0.09
C ARG A 274 -15.21 20.82 -1.01
N HIS A 275 -16.50 20.51 -0.85
CA HIS A 275 -17.31 19.81 -1.83
C HIS A 275 -17.33 20.56 -3.19
N ALA A 276 -17.56 21.88 -3.17
CA ALA A 276 -17.51 22.69 -4.40
C ALA A 276 -16.13 22.62 -5.09
N LEU A 277 -15.03 22.49 -4.32
CA LEU A 277 -13.69 22.33 -4.88
C LEU A 277 -13.49 20.95 -5.54
N GLY A 278 -14.29 19.93 -5.20
CA GLY A 278 -14.31 18.65 -5.90
C GLY A 278 -14.52 18.82 -7.41
N TYR A 279 -15.45 19.70 -7.82
CA TYR A 279 -15.68 20.03 -9.23
C TYR A 279 -14.60 20.94 -9.83
N ALA A 280 -13.72 21.51 -9.03
CA ALA A 280 -12.63 22.37 -9.50
C ALA A 280 -11.32 21.59 -9.76
N VAL A 281 -11.26 20.30 -9.47
CA VAL A 281 -10.08 19.46 -9.64
C VAL A 281 -10.21 18.59 -10.89
N ASP A 282 -9.35 18.83 -11.90
CA ASP A 282 -9.24 18.00 -13.11
C ASP A 282 -8.32 16.81 -12.86
N THR A 283 -8.88 15.72 -12.34
CA THR A 283 -8.14 14.48 -12.05
C THR A 283 -7.51 13.88 -13.30
N GLU A 284 -8.17 13.97 -14.47
CA GLU A 284 -7.58 13.53 -15.74
C GLU A 284 -6.37 14.39 -16.15
N GLN A 285 -6.43 15.72 -15.92
CA GLN A 285 -5.28 16.57 -16.18
C GLN A 285 -4.12 16.27 -15.23
N ILE A 286 -4.41 16.01 -13.95
CA ILE A 286 -3.39 15.57 -12.98
C ILE A 286 -2.71 14.29 -13.47
N VAL A 287 -3.48 13.26 -13.83
CA VAL A 287 -2.94 12.00 -14.37
C VAL A 287 -2.06 12.23 -15.59
N ARG A 288 -2.53 13.04 -16.55
CA ARG A 288 -1.75 13.32 -17.77
C ARG A 288 -0.47 14.12 -17.50
N THR A 289 -0.52 15.08 -16.58
CA THR A 289 0.54 16.09 -16.41
C THR A 289 1.52 15.71 -15.32
N ALA A 290 1.00 15.42 -14.11
CA ALA A 290 1.84 15.10 -12.96
C ALA A 290 2.35 13.65 -13.03
N TYR A 291 1.47 12.69 -13.36
CA TYR A 291 1.81 11.26 -13.38
C TYR A 291 2.18 10.72 -14.78
N GLN A 292 2.19 11.57 -15.82
CA GLN A 292 2.56 11.17 -17.19
C GLN A 292 1.80 9.95 -17.72
N GLY A 293 0.57 9.73 -17.26
CA GLY A 293 -0.29 8.59 -17.59
C GLY A 293 -0.05 7.33 -16.76
N ALA A 294 0.86 7.35 -15.78
CA ALA A 294 1.08 6.22 -14.86
C ALA A 294 0.20 6.30 -13.61
N ALA A 295 -1.05 6.65 -13.80
CA ALA A 295 -2.09 6.63 -12.78
C ALA A 295 -3.45 6.51 -13.46
N GLU A 296 -4.49 6.28 -12.67
CA GLU A 296 -5.90 6.43 -13.06
C GLU A 296 -6.53 7.59 -12.28
N PRO A 297 -7.53 8.29 -12.84
CA PRO A 297 -8.26 9.31 -12.10
C PRO A 297 -8.85 8.75 -10.80
N GLY A 298 -8.63 9.46 -9.70
CA GLY A 298 -9.12 9.06 -8.39
C GLY A 298 -10.59 9.45 -8.18
N THR A 299 -11.27 8.69 -7.32
CA THR A 299 -12.66 8.96 -6.89
C THR A 299 -12.79 8.88 -5.37
N THR A 300 -12.48 7.75 -4.75
CA THR A 300 -12.63 7.51 -3.31
C THR A 300 -11.37 6.93 -2.69
N ILE A 301 -11.31 6.87 -1.37
CA ILE A 301 -10.11 6.45 -0.62
C ILE A 301 -9.79 4.94 -0.74
N VAL A 302 -10.70 4.13 -1.24
CA VAL A 302 -10.45 2.70 -1.50
C VAL A 302 -10.30 2.51 -3.00
N PRO A 303 -9.13 2.10 -3.51
CA PRO A 303 -8.91 1.92 -4.95
C PRO A 303 -9.86 0.90 -5.60
N PRO A 304 -10.25 1.09 -6.88
CA PRO A 304 -11.29 0.29 -7.56
C PRO A 304 -10.92 -1.18 -7.78
N PHE A 305 -9.64 -1.55 -7.70
CA PHE A 305 -9.27 -2.96 -7.79
C PHE A 305 -9.67 -3.76 -6.53
N TYR A 306 -9.92 -3.11 -5.40
CA TYR A 306 -10.55 -3.72 -4.23
C TYR A 306 -12.07 -3.82 -4.44
N THR A 307 -12.49 -4.57 -5.43
CA THR A 307 -13.86 -4.59 -5.96
C THR A 307 -14.95 -4.85 -4.91
N THR A 308 -14.65 -5.60 -3.86
CA THR A 308 -15.58 -5.83 -2.73
C THR A 308 -15.86 -4.54 -1.96
N TRP A 309 -14.80 -3.76 -1.72
CA TRP A 309 -14.82 -2.63 -0.78
C TRP A 309 -15.06 -1.29 -1.45
N HIS A 310 -14.61 -1.13 -2.70
CA HIS A 310 -14.71 0.13 -3.42
C HIS A 310 -16.17 0.59 -3.60
N TRP A 311 -16.41 1.86 -3.35
CA TRP A 311 -17.61 2.57 -3.73
C TRP A 311 -17.29 3.60 -4.82
N GLU A 312 -17.97 3.49 -5.95
CA GLU A 312 -17.89 4.46 -7.04
C GLU A 312 -19.07 5.43 -6.95
N PRO A 313 -18.85 6.75 -6.91
CA PRO A 313 -19.93 7.72 -6.95
C PRO A 313 -20.82 7.54 -8.19
N PRO A 314 -22.15 7.68 -8.07
CA PRO A 314 -23.04 7.73 -9.23
C PRO A 314 -22.62 8.82 -10.22
N ASP A 315 -22.85 8.60 -11.52
CA ASP A 315 -22.39 9.53 -12.58
C ASP A 315 -22.89 10.97 -12.39
N ASP A 316 -24.06 11.18 -11.78
CA ASP A 316 -24.67 12.48 -11.50
C ASP A 316 -24.19 13.12 -10.19
N GLU A 317 -23.47 12.38 -9.35
CA GLU A 317 -22.86 12.85 -8.10
C GLU A 317 -21.33 12.94 -8.18
N LYS A 318 -20.76 12.38 -9.26
CA LYS A 318 -19.31 12.28 -9.44
C LYS A 318 -18.70 13.67 -9.67
N PHE A 319 -17.61 13.95 -8.95
CA PHE A 319 -16.80 15.14 -9.20
C PHE A 319 -16.17 15.07 -10.59
N THR A 320 -16.85 15.71 -11.55
CA THR A 320 -16.30 15.91 -12.90
C THR A 320 -15.83 17.35 -13.01
N PHE A 321 -14.66 17.56 -13.61
CA PHE A 321 -14.08 18.90 -13.71
C PHE A 321 -15.03 19.87 -14.44
N ASP A 322 -15.58 20.81 -13.69
CA ASP A 322 -16.48 21.86 -14.16
C ASP A 322 -16.36 23.10 -13.26
N LEU A 323 -15.59 24.10 -13.71
CA LEU A 323 -15.42 25.35 -12.97
C LEU A 323 -16.69 26.20 -12.87
N ASP A 324 -17.64 26.06 -13.81
CA ASP A 324 -18.92 26.74 -13.73
C ASP A 324 -19.81 26.10 -12.66
N GLN A 325 -19.81 24.77 -12.55
CA GLN A 325 -20.47 24.03 -11.46
C GLN A 325 -19.84 24.40 -10.11
N ALA A 326 -18.50 24.33 -9.99
CA ALA A 326 -17.79 24.73 -8.78
C ALA A 326 -18.13 26.17 -8.36
N ALA A 327 -18.17 27.09 -9.32
CA ALA A 327 -18.57 28.48 -9.07
C ALA A 327 -20.00 28.62 -8.58
N ALA A 328 -20.94 27.85 -9.18
CA ALA A 328 -22.34 27.87 -8.78
C ALA A 328 -22.56 27.33 -7.36
N GLU A 329 -21.86 26.26 -6.99
CA GLU A 329 -21.92 25.71 -5.62
C GLU A 329 -21.31 26.65 -4.58
N LEU A 330 -20.16 27.27 -4.91
CA LEU A 330 -19.57 28.30 -4.06
C LEU A 330 -20.54 29.49 -3.85
N ASP A 331 -21.20 29.94 -4.91
CA ASP A 331 -22.20 31.02 -4.82
C ASP A 331 -23.39 30.58 -3.95
N ALA A 332 -23.89 29.35 -4.12
CA ALA A 332 -24.98 28.79 -3.32
C ALA A 332 -24.62 28.64 -1.85
N ALA A 333 -23.35 28.33 -1.54
CA ALA A 333 -22.81 28.27 -0.19
C ALA A 333 -22.51 29.66 0.41
N GLY A 334 -22.67 30.75 -0.36
CA GLY A 334 -22.49 32.12 0.10
C GLY A 334 -21.08 32.70 -0.14
N TYR A 335 -20.22 31.98 -0.83
CA TYR A 335 -18.90 32.46 -1.23
C TYR A 335 -18.97 33.27 -2.52
N VAL A 336 -19.64 34.43 -2.47
CA VAL A 336 -19.91 35.23 -3.65
C VAL A 336 -18.71 36.00 -4.17
N LYS A 337 -18.61 36.15 -5.50
CA LYS A 337 -17.55 36.92 -6.16
C LYS A 337 -17.88 38.41 -6.14
N GLY A 338 -16.98 39.22 -5.58
CA GLY A 338 -17.10 40.68 -5.57
C GLY A 338 -16.75 41.33 -6.91
N ASP A 339 -16.90 42.66 -6.97
CA ASP A 339 -16.58 43.48 -8.17
C ASP A 339 -15.09 43.42 -8.55
N ASP A 340 -14.20 43.10 -7.61
CA ASP A 340 -12.76 42.88 -7.81
C ASP A 340 -12.41 41.49 -8.36
N GLY A 341 -13.44 40.66 -8.60
CA GLY A 341 -13.30 39.30 -9.07
C GLY A 341 -12.88 38.29 -8.00
N LYS A 342 -12.75 38.70 -6.72
CA LYS A 342 -12.41 37.82 -5.59
C LYS A 342 -13.64 37.34 -4.86
N ARG A 343 -13.56 36.12 -4.32
CA ARG A 343 -14.63 35.57 -3.47
C ARG A 343 -14.46 36.00 -2.01
N THR A 344 -15.60 36.12 -1.33
CA THR A 344 -15.65 36.39 0.11
C THR A 344 -16.20 35.18 0.87
N LEU A 345 -15.93 35.12 2.16
CA LEU A 345 -16.63 34.23 3.10
C LEU A 345 -18.13 34.58 3.14
N PRO A 346 -19.00 33.67 3.58
CA PRO A 346 -20.45 33.94 3.71
C PRO A 346 -20.80 35.12 4.62
N ASP A 347 -19.93 35.51 5.52
CA ASP A 347 -20.09 36.70 6.38
C ASP A 347 -19.60 38.02 5.71
N GLY A 348 -19.17 37.96 4.46
CA GLY A 348 -18.67 39.07 3.65
C GLY A 348 -17.22 39.47 3.86
N LYS A 349 -16.47 38.75 4.72
CA LYS A 349 -15.03 38.99 4.88
C LYS A 349 -14.24 38.36 3.71
N PRO A 350 -13.04 38.88 3.38
CA PRO A 350 -12.17 38.22 2.41
C PRO A 350 -11.82 36.79 2.85
N ILE A 351 -11.82 35.84 1.90
CA ILE A 351 -11.27 34.50 2.16
C ILE A 351 -9.79 34.60 2.57
N GLY A 352 -9.05 35.57 2.02
CA GLY A 352 -7.61 35.66 2.18
C GLY A 352 -6.89 34.75 1.18
N LYS A 353 -5.62 34.45 1.47
CA LYS A 353 -4.79 33.61 0.63
C LYS A 353 -4.74 32.20 1.23
N LEU A 354 -5.18 31.18 0.50
CA LEU A 354 -5.05 29.78 0.90
C LEU A 354 -3.59 29.32 0.80
N ARG A 355 -3.14 28.59 1.80
CA ARG A 355 -1.83 27.95 1.85
C ARG A 355 -1.94 26.54 1.30
N LEU A 356 -1.25 26.28 0.18
CA LEU A 356 -1.17 24.98 -0.47
C LEU A 356 0.20 24.38 -0.23
N PHE A 357 0.27 23.19 0.35
CA PHE A 357 1.53 22.55 0.67
C PHE A 357 1.77 21.32 -0.20
N ALA A 358 3.01 21.18 -0.68
CA ALA A 358 3.46 20.07 -1.51
C ALA A 358 4.74 19.45 -0.95
N ARG A 359 4.96 18.18 -1.22
CA ARG A 359 6.21 17.47 -0.91
C ARG A 359 7.25 17.80 -1.97
N SER A 360 8.35 18.43 -1.57
CA SER A 360 9.39 18.93 -2.52
C SER A 360 10.16 17.81 -3.21
N SER A 361 10.25 16.62 -2.61
CA SER A 361 10.84 15.42 -3.20
C SER A 361 9.97 14.78 -4.29
N GLU A 362 8.64 15.05 -4.25
CA GLU A 362 7.64 14.47 -5.11
C GLU A 362 7.18 15.46 -6.17
N LYS A 363 7.74 15.31 -7.39
CA LYS A 363 7.35 16.21 -8.49
C LYS A 363 5.84 16.19 -8.77
N PRO A 364 5.14 15.03 -8.77
CA PRO A 364 3.69 14.99 -8.92
C PRO A 364 2.94 15.82 -7.86
N SER A 365 3.42 15.83 -6.62
CA SER A 365 2.85 16.63 -5.54
C SER A 365 2.89 18.14 -5.86
N VAL A 366 4.06 18.63 -6.29
CA VAL A 366 4.26 20.04 -6.66
C VAL A 366 3.39 20.40 -7.88
N ASP A 367 3.40 19.56 -8.92
CA ASP A 367 2.63 19.80 -10.15
C ASP A 367 1.11 19.83 -9.85
N THR A 368 0.61 18.95 -8.98
CA THR A 368 -0.80 18.90 -8.55
C THR A 368 -1.21 20.20 -7.82
N MET A 369 -0.38 20.67 -6.90
CA MET A 369 -0.65 21.91 -6.17
C MET A 369 -0.57 23.15 -7.07
N ASP A 370 0.30 23.17 -8.06
CA ASP A 370 0.37 24.26 -9.05
C ASP A 370 -0.87 24.27 -9.97
N LEU A 371 -1.39 23.10 -10.35
CA LEU A 371 -2.65 22.98 -11.06
C LEU A 371 -3.82 23.49 -10.20
N LEU A 372 -3.93 23.03 -8.94
CA LEU A 372 -4.97 23.50 -8.02
C LEU A 372 -4.92 25.03 -7.85
N LYS A 373 -3.75 25.61 -7.66
CA LYS A 373 -3.58 27.06 -7.59
C LYS A 373 -4.14 27.77 -8.83
N SER A 374 -3.91 27.21 -10.02
CA SER A 374 -4.43 27.78 -11.26
C SER A 374 -5.97 27.75 -11.30
N TRP A 375 -6.60 26.65 -10.90
CA TRP A 375 -8.05 26.50 -10.88
C TRP A 375 -8.70 27.40 -9.82
N LEU A 376 -8.12 27.46 -8.61
CA LEU A 376 -8.58 28.38 -7.56
C LEU A 376 -8.53 29.84 -8.02
N GLY A 377 -7.48 30.23 -8.74
CA GLY A 377 -7.36 31.59 -9.32
C GLY A 377 -8.49 31.91 -10.31
N GLN A 378 -8.92 30.97 -11.14
CA GLN A 378 -10.05 31.12 -12.05
C GLN A 378 -11.39 31.28 -11.30
N LEU A 379 -11.52 30.61 -10.15
CA LEU A 379 -12.68 30.76 -9.26
C LEU A 379 -12.67 32.07 -8.47
N GLY A 380 -11.56 32.85 -8.49
CA GLY A 380 -11.42 34.09 -7.75
C GLY A 380 -10.93 33.88 -6.31
N ILE A 381 -10.24 32.78 -6.05
CA ILE A 381 -9.64 32.43 -4.76
C ILE A 381 -8.13 32.54 -4.86
N ASP A 382 -7.52 33.40 -4.04
CA ASP A 382 -6.08 33.54 -3.98
C ASP A 382 -5.44 32.39 -3.21
N SER A 383 -4.33 31.85 -3.72
CA SER A 383 -3.60 30.77 -3.08
C SER A 383 -2.08 30.87 -3.34
N GLU A 384 -1.30 30.21 -2.51
CA GLU A 384 0.17 30.16 -2.62
C GLU A 384 0.65 28.73 -2.35
N VAL A 385 1.46 28.21 -3.29
CA VAL A 385 2.08 26.89 -3.14
C VAL A 385 3.41 27.04 -2.40
N THR A 386 3.63 26.20 -1.40
CA THR A 386 4.88 26.06 -0.67
C THR A 386 5.30 24.59 -0.71
N ALA A 387 6.38 24.29 -1.41
CA ALA A 387 6.99 22.96 -1.40
C ALA A 387 8.00 22.85 -0.25
N MET A 388 7.92 21.76 0.52
CA MET A 388 8.81 21.48 1.63
C MET A 388 9.08 19.98 1.72
N ASP A 389 10.06 19.57 2.54
CA ASP A 389 10.29 18.15 2.79
C ASP A 389 9.11 17.52 3.54
N SER A 390 8.93 16.20 3.34
CA SER A 390 7.77 15.47 3.89
C SER A 390 7.70 15.52 5.41
N SER A 391 8.85 15.52 6.09
CA SER A 391 8.90 15.61 7.56
C SER A 391 8.37 16.95 8.07
N SER A 392 8.82 18.06 7.46
CA SER A 392 8.34 19.41 7.80
C SER A 392 6.85 19.59 7.47
N LEU A 393 6.36 18.96 6.41
CA LEU A 393 4.94 18.98 6.09
C LEU A 393 4.13 18.18 7.11
N GLY A 394 4.60 17.00 7.50
CA GLY A 394 3.97 16.18 8.55
C GLY A 394 3.86 16.94 9.88
N ASP A 395 4.92 17.64 10.30
CA ASP A 395 4.88 18.47 11.51
C ASP A 395 3.80 19.55 11.41
N ARG A 396 3.66 20.23 10.25
CA ARG A 396 2.60 21.24 10.04
C ARG A 396 1.20 20.65 10.11
N ILE A 397 1.02 19.45 9.56
CA ILE A 397 -0.27 18.74 9.59
C ILE A 397 -0.65 18.44 11.04
N ILE A 398 0.27 17.90 11.84
CA ILE A 398 0.05 17.61 13.26
C ILE A 398 -0.18 18.91 14.08
N GLU A 399 0.50 20.00 13.74
CA GLU A 399 0.31 21.31 14.39
C GLU A 399 -0.94 22.06 13.93
N GLY A 400 -1.67 21.56 12.91
CA GLY A 400 -2.84 22.23 12.33
C GLY A 400 -2.50 23.55 11.61
N THR A 401 -1.25 23.76 11.21
CA THR A 401 -0.77 25.03 10.62
C THR A 401 -0.78 25.03 9.10
N TYR A 402 -1.84 24.47 8.52
CA TYR A 402 -2.05 24.35 7.07
C TYR A 402 -3.51 24.61 6.71
N ASP A 403 -3.78 24.82 5.39
CA ASP A 403 -5.14 24.87 4.84
C ASP A 403 -5.40 23.66 3.95
N ILE A 404 -4.52 23.43 2.97
CA ILE A 404 -4.61 22.36 1.98
C ILE A 404 -3.22 21.79 1.77
N PHE A 405 -3.14 20.45 1.63
CA PHE A 405 -1.89 19.76 1.30
C PHE A 405 -2.13 18.67 0.25
N GLN A 406 -1.07 18.14 -0.33
CA GLN A 406 -1.10 16.97 -1.17
C GLN A 406 -0.26 15.88 -0.49
N TRP A 407 -0.86 14.67 -0.39
CA TRP A 407 -0.23 13.48 0.15
C TRP A 407 -0.73 12.22 -0.55
N ASP A 408 -0.31 11.04 -0.07
CA ASP A 408 -0.74 9.73 -0.55
C ASP A 408 -0.88 8.76 0.62
N TRP A 409 -1.74 7.76 0.43
CA TRP A 409 -1.94 6.68 1.38
C TRP A 409 -1.92 5.33 0.68
N TYR A 410 -1.28 4.38 1.35
CA TYR A 410 -1.36 2.98 1.01
C TYR A 410 -2.61 2.37 1.62
N VAL A 411 -3.39 1.62 0.84
CA VAL A 411 -4.59 0.91 1.30
C VAL A 411 -4.28 -0.57 1.39
N GLU A 412 -4.42 -1.13 2.58
CA GLU A 412 -4.25 -2.55 2.80
C GLU A 412 -5.38 -3.37 2.13
N PRO A 413 -5.20 -4.68 1.90
CA PRO A 413 -6.26 -5.56 1.34
C PRO A 413 -7.57 -5.53 2.12
N ASP A 414 -7.51 -5.25 3.42
CA ASP A 414 -8.65 -4.88 4.23
C ASP A 414 -8.61 -3.37 4.51
N PRO A 415 -9.67 -2.61 4.19
CA PRO A 415 -9.65 -1.15 4.31
C PRO A 415 -9.80 -0.63 5.75
N ASP A 416 -9.83 -1.50 6.78
CA ASP A 416 -10.01 -1.10 8.19
C ASP A 416 -9.00 -0.04 8.62
N GLY A 417 -7.73 -0.17 8.18
CA GLY A 417 -6.66 0.77 8.52
C GLY A 417 -6.99 2.17 8.04
N ILE A 418 -7.13 2.34 6.72
CA ILE A 418 -7.38 3.67 6.13
C ILE A 418 -8.72 4.26 6.58
N LEU A 419 -9.76 3.43 6.79
CA LEU A 419 -11.03 3.91 7.33
C LEU A 419 -10.88 4.39 8.78
N GLY A 420 -10.04 3.71 9.56
CA GLY A 420 -9.75 4.08 10.95
C GLY A 420 -9.08 5.45 11.08
N ASP A 421 -8.26 5.84 10.09
CA ASP A 421 -7.51 7.10 10.12
C ASP A 421 -8.43 8.34 10.08
N PHE A 422 -9.69 8.20 9.67
CA PHE A 422 -10.68 9.29 9.71
C PHE A 422 -11.52 9.33 10.99
N THR A 423 -11.27 8.45 11.96
CA THR A 423 -12.01 8.48 13.24
C THR A 423 -11.54 9.60 14.15
N CYS A 424 -12.42 10.04 15.04
CA CYS A 424 -12.10 11.04 16.06
C CYS A 424 -10.98 10.60 16.99
N ASP A 425 -10.82 9.28 17.23
CA ASP A 425 -9.74 8.72 18.06
C ASP A 425 -8.34 8.88 17.42
N GLN A 426 -8.26 9.13 16.11
CA GLN A 426 -7.01 9.35 15.40
C GLN A 426 -6.61 10.83 15.26
N LEU A 427 -7.37 11.76 15.81
CA LEU A 427 -7.02 13.18 15.83
C LEU A 427 -5.66 13.39 16.50
N GLY A 428 -4.77 14.14 15.82
CA GLY A 428 -3.41 14.38 16.27
C GLY A 428 -2.47 13.17 16.13
N ASN A 429 -2.91 12.12 15.43
CA ASN A 429 -2.15 10.93 15.10
C ASN A 429 -2.16 10.72 13.56
N LEU A 430 -2.86 9.72 13.03
CA LEU A 430 -2.92 9.42 11.59
C LEU A 430 -4.01 10.23 10.86
N ASN A 431 -4.93 10.84 11.58
CA ASN A 431 -5.96 11.70 11.00
C ASN A 431 -5.37 13.07 10.60
N ASP A 432 -4.82 13.13 9.43
CA ASP A 432 -4.11 14.29 8.89
C ASP A 432 -5.04 15.40 8.39
N SER A 433 -6.31 15.05 8.09
CA SER A 433 -7.37 16.00 7.74
C SER A 433 -8.07 16.62 8.95
N TRP A 434 -7.86 16.10 10.14
CA TRP A 434 -8.58 16.47 11.36
C TRP A 434 -10.10 16.26 11.28
N TYR A 435 -10.53 15.35 10.41
CA TYR A 435 -11.94 14.99 10.26
C TYR A 435 -12.44 14.24 11.49
N CYS A 436 -13.60 14.61 12.01
CA CYS A 436 -14.22 13.95 13.14
C CYS A 436 -15.74 14.09 13.04
N ASP A 437 -16.43 12.95 12.97
CA ASP A 437 -17.86 12.85 12.86
C ASP A 437 -18.38 11.63 13.63
N ASP A 438 -19.36 11.83 14.52
CA ASP A 438 -19.87 10.76 15.41
C ASP A 438 -20.60 9.65 14.61
N ASP A 439 -21.28 9.98 13.49
CA ASP A 439 -21.96 8.99 12.65
C ASP A 439 -20.93 8.16 11.88
N TYR A 440 -19.84 8.76 11.43
CA TYR A 440 -18.71 8.05 10.83
C TYR A 440 -18.07 7.07 11.81
N ASP A 441 -17.77 7.52 13.04
CA ASP A 441 -17.20 6.69 14.10
C ASP A 441 -18.13 5.50 14.44
N ALA A 442 -19.45 5.72 14.45
CA ALA A 442 -20.41 4.66 14.66
C ALA A 442 -20.40 3.62 13.51
N MET A 443 -20.25 4.07 12.25
CA MET A 443 -20.09 3.16 11.10
C MET A 443 -18.76 2.41 11.14
N TYR A 444 -17.67 3.07 11.55
CA TYR A 444 -16.37 2.42 11.74
C TYR A 444 -16.44 1.29 12.77
N ALA A 445 -17.05 1.55 13.92
CA ALA A 445 -17.26 0.54 14.94
C ALA A 445 -18.15 -0.62 14.43
N ALA A 446 -19.20 -0.31 13.67
CA ALA A 446 -20.12 -1.32 13.12
C ALA A 446 -19.43 -2.21 12.07
N GLN A 447 -18.64 -1.63 11.14
CA GLN A 447 -17.93 -2.41 10.12
C GLN A 447 -16.87 -3.35 10.75
N GLY A 448 -16.17 -2.88 11.79
CA GLY A 448 -15.19 -3.71 12.50
C GLY A 448 -15.80 -4.91 13.25
N ALA A 449 -17.06 -4.81 13.64
CA ALA A 449 -17.80 -5.88 14.33
C ALA A 449 -18.58 -6.81 13.38
N GLU A 450 -18.79 -6.43 12.11
CA GLU A 450 -19.57 -7.18 11.15
C GLU A 450 -18.72 -8.29 10.50
N THR A 451 -19.01 -9.54 10.79
CA THR A 451 -18.26 -10.71 10.29
C THR A 451 -18.76 -11.24 8.95
N ASP A 452 -19.99 -10.89 8.54
CA ASP A 452 -20.46 -11.14 7.17
C ASP A 452 -19.82 -10.13 6.22
N ARG A 453 -19.01 -10.64 5.27
CA ARG A 453 -18.21 -9.81 4.37
C ARG A 453 -19.05 -8.89 3.49
N ASP A 454 -20.20 -9.37 2.99
CA ASP A 454 -21.04 -8.59 2.10
C ASP A 454 -21.79 -7.49 2.88
N ALA A 455 -22.30 -7.82 4.07
CA ALA A 455 -22.91 -6.83 4.96
C ALA A 455 -21.89 -5.76 5.40
N ARG A 456 -20.66 -6.17 5.72
CA ARG A 456 -19.55 -5.27 6.05
C ARG A 456 -19.19 -4.35 4.89
N ALA A 457 -19.13 -4.88 3.65
CA ALA A 457 -18.85 -4.10 2.45
C ALA A 457 -19.86 -2.96 2.24
N GLU A 458 -21.13 -3.20 2.54
CA GLU A 458 -22.17 -2.15 2.45
C GLU A 458 -21.96 -1.02 3.48
N ILE A 459 -21.44 -1.33 4.67
CA ILE A 459 -21.06 -0.30 5.66
C ILE A 459 -19.84 0.47 5.17
N VAL A 460 -18.80 -0.23 4.71
CA VAL A 460 -17.57 0.37 4.16
C VAL A 460 -17.86 1.31 2.99
N LYS A 461 -18.78 0.96 2.10
CA LYS A 461 -19.22 1.82 1.00
C LYS A 461 -19.93 3.08 1.48
N LYS A 462 -20.76 2.99 2.51
CA LYS A 462 -21.42 4.16 3.11
C LYS A 462 -20.43 5.10 3.79
N MET A 463 -19.38 4.55 4.41
CA MET A 463 -18.31 5.37 4.99
C MET A 463 -17.57 6.15 3.90
N GLN A 464 -17.25 5.52 2.76
CA GLN A 464 -16.65 6.20 1.62
C GLN A 464 -17.57 7.26 1.04
N GLN A 465 -18.87 6.99 0.95
CA GLN A 465 -19.87 7.98 0.51
C GLN A 465 -19.86 9.20 1.42
N GLN A 466 -19.89 9.03 2.74
CA GLN A 466 -19.86 10.15 3.67
C GLN A 466 -18.58 10.98 3.53
N LEU A 467 -17.39 10.32 3.43
CA LEU A 467 -16.14 11.04 3.20
C LEU A 467 -16.12 11.78 1.86
N TYR A 468 -16.75 11.23 0.83
CA TYR A 468 -16.86 11.90 -0.47
C TYR A 468 -17.73 13.15 -0.39
N GLU A 469 -18.88 13.09 0.31
CA GLU A 469 -19.80 14.21 0.50
C GLU A 469 -19.20 15.32 1.39
N ASP A 470 -18.51 14.95 2.48
CA ASP A 470 -17.87 15.91 3.40
C ASP A 470 -16.54 16.47 2.89
N ALA A 471 -15.95 15.76 1.93
CA ALA A 471 -14.71 16.10 1.24
C ALA A 471 -13.56 16.52 2.18
N PRO A 472 -13.20 15.73 3.22
CA PRO A 472 -11.93 15.95 3.92
C PRO A 472 -10.74 15.73 2.98
N TYR A 473 -10.92 14.85 1.97
CA TYR A 473 -10.03 14.63 0.84
C TYR A 473 -10.76 14.79 -0.49
N ILE A 474 -10.03 15.22 -1.51
CA ILE A 474 -10.35 14.98 -2.91
C ILE A 474 -9.31 14.01 -3.43
N VAL A 475 -9.69 12.75 -3.67
CA VAL A 475 -8.80 11.74 -4.23
C VAL A 475 -8.53 12.07 -5.69
N THR A 476 -7.26 12.27 -6.04
CA THR A 476 -6.84 12.80 -7.34
C THR A 476 -6.40 11.73 -8.31
N ALA A 477 -5.76 10.67 -7.80
CA ALA A 477 -5.20 9.61 -8.64
C ALA A 477 -5.06 8.29 -7.87
N TYR A 478 -5.14 7.18 -8.59
CA TYR A 478 -4.66 5.87 -8.18
C TYR A 478 -3.37 5.59 -8.93
N THR A 479 -2.26 5.47 -8.22
CA THR A 479 -0.94 5.33 -8.85
C THR A 479 -0.73 3.94 -9.44
N LYS A 480 0.22 3.84 -10.36
CA LYS A 480 0.62 2.58 -11.00
C LYS A 480 2.12 2.37 -10.81
N VAL A 481 2.51 1.13 -10.58
CA VAL A 481 3.90 0.70 -10.50
C VAL A 481 4.34 0.13 -11.84
N GLY A 482 5.43 0.65 -12.38
CA GLY A 482 6.04 0.15 -13.60
C GLY A 482 6.83 -1.12 -13.30
N GLU A 483 6.47 -2.22 -13.94
CA GLU A 483 7.11 -3.52 -13.81
C GLU A 483 7.41 -4.12 -15.16
N ALA A 484 8.47 -4.94 -15.24
CA ALA A 484 8.83 -5.65 -16.44
C ALA A 484 9.58 -6.94 -16.10
N PHE A 485 9.34 -7.98 -16.90
CA PHE A 485 10.06 -9.23 -16.80
C PHE A 485 10.50 -9.78 -18.16
N ARG A 486 11.48 -10.66 -18.15
CA ARG A 486 11.95 -11.39 -19.33
C ARG A 486 11.01 -12.55 -19.64
N SER A 487 10.06 -12.29 -20.55
CA SER A 487 9.09 -13.31 -21.01
C SER A 487 9.71 -14.38 -21.91
N ASP A 488 10.93 -14.18 -22.40
CA ASP A 488 11.72 -15.21 -23.08
C ASP A 488 12.44 -16.17 -22.12
N ALA A 489 12.60 -15.78 -20.84
CA ALA A 489 13.24 -16.58 -19.81
C ALA A 489 12.23 -17.22 -18.84
N PHE A 490 11.21 -16.47 -18.43
CA PHE A 490 10.24 -16.89 -17.42
C PHE A 490 8.81 -16.66 -17.86
N ALA A 491 7.90 -17.47 -17.32
CA ALA A 491 6.46 -17.39 -17.52
C ALA A 491 5.71 -17.58 -16.19
N CYS A 492 4.39 -17.48 -16.24
CA CYS A 492 3.47 -17.67 -15.11
C CYS A 492 3.51 -16.56 -14.07
N PHE A 493 3.93 -15.34 -14.47
CA PHE A 493 3.66 -14.16 -13.65
C PHE A 493 2.15 -13.87 -13.62
N GLN A 494 1.61 -13.69 -12.43
CA GLN A 494 0.20 -13.38 -12.20
C GLN A 494 0.09 -12.07 -11.41
N PRO A 495 -0.68 -11.08 -11.89
CA PRO A 495 -0.88 -9.86 -11.13
C PRO A 495 -1.70 -10.11 -9.87
N GLN A 496 -1.51 -9.28 -8.84
CA GLN A 496 -2.31 -9.30 -7.62
C GLN A 496 -2.74 -7.87 -7.28
N PRO A 497 -4.07 -7.58 -7.25
CA PRO A 497 -5.15 -8.48 -7.70
C PRO A 497 -5.15 -8.71 -9.21
N ASP A 498 -5.76 -9.83 -9.65
CA ASP A 498 -5.92 -10.15 -11.08
C ASP A 498 -7.38 -9.84 -11.49
N PRO A 499 -7.59 -9.03 -12.56
CA PRO A 499 -6.59 -8.41 -13.43
C PRO A 499 -6.07 -7.05 -12.94
N GLY A 500 -4.90 -6.67 -13.43
CA GLY A 500 -4.43 -5.28 -13.44
C GLY A 500 -3.58 -4.82 -12.26
N GLY A 501 -3.44 -5.64 -11.21
CA GLY A 501 -2.54 -5.37 -10.09
C GLY A 501 -1.06 -5.49 -10.46
N VAL A 502 -0.20 -5.51 -9.47
CA VAL A 502 1.25 -5.67 -9.61
C VAL A 502 1.64 -7.14 -9.61
N TRP A 503 2.80 -7.47 -10.19
CA TRP A 503 3.32 -8.85 -10.19
C TRP A 503 4.02 -9.20 -8.89
N LEU A 504 4.66 -8.23 -8.22
CA LEU A 504 5.22 -8.42 -6.89
C LEU A 504 4.46 -7.58 -5.87
N ILE A 505 4.19 -8.18 -4.72
CA ILE A 505 3.43 -7.53 -3.65
C ILE A 505 3.92 -7.99 -2.28
N GLN A 506 3.79 -7.14 -1.27
CA GLN A 506 4.25 -7.37 0.10
C GLN A 506 3.44 -8.41 0.89
N TYR A 507 2.25 -8.80 0.41
CA TYR A 507 1.34 -9.72 1.11
C TYR A 507 1.50 -11.17 0.61
N GLY A 508 2.71 -11.68 0.73
CA GLY A 508 3.06 -13.03 0.31
C GLY A 508 3.79 -13.07 -1.04
N GLY A 509 4.66 -14.05 -1.19
CA GLY A 509 5.51 -14.21 -2.38
C GLY A 509 4.82 -14.94 -3.52
N HIS A 510 3.62 -14.59 -3.88
CA HIS A 510 2.73 -15.37 -4.76
C HIS A 510 3.35 -15.77 -6.09
N ASN A 511 4.05 -14.87 -6.77
CA ASN A 511 4.63 -15.15 -8.06
C ASN A 511 5.86 -16.04 -7.98
N TYR A 512 6.69 -15.89 -6.96
CA TYR A 512 7.95 -16.63 -6.88
C TYR A 512 7.78 -18.16 -6.91
N PRO A 513 6.83 -18.78 -6.18
CA PRO A 513 6.57 -20.21 -6.30
C PRO A 513 5.96 -20.60 -7.64
N LEU A 514 5.21 -19.70 -8.31
CA LEU A 514 4.52 -20.00 -9.57
C LEU A 514 5.42 -19.88 -10.80
N LEU A 515 6.51 -19.12 -10.72
CA LEU A 515 7.41 -18.86 -11.85
C LEU A 515 8.00 -20.14 -12.38
N ARG A 516 8.02 -20.25 -13.72
CA ARG A 516 8.61 -21.37 -14.46
C ARG A 516 9.50 -20.84 -15.57
N ALA A 517 10.52 -21.62 -15.94
CA ALA A 517 11.27 -21.34 -17.16
C ALA A 517 10.32 -21.31 -18.35
N ALA A 518 10.39 -20.29 -19.21
CA ALA A 518 9.49 -20.12 -20.34
C ALA A 518 9.47 -21.34 -21.30
N ALA A 519 10.61 -22.04 -21.42
CA ALA A 519 10.73 -23.25 -22.25
C ALA A 519 10.00 -24.47 -21.66
N GLU A 520 9.71 -24.46 -20.35
CA GLU A 520 9.10 -25.56 -19.60
C GLU A 520 7.67 -25.22 -19.16
N ALA A 521 7.26 -23.96 -19.34
CA ALA A 521 5.92 -23.51 -19.04
C ALA A 521 4.95 -24.17 -20.03
N GLY A 522 4.22 -25.18 -19.55
CA GLY A 522 2.98 -25.61 -20.14
C GLY A 522 1.89 -24.55 -19.95
N ASP A 523 0.61 -24.95 -19.97
CA ASP A 523 -0.46 -24.06 -19.52
C ASP A 523 -0.21 -23.76 -18.02
N CYS A 524 -0.03 -22.48 -17.69
CA CYS A 524 0.11 -22.03 -16.31
C CYS A 524 -1.26 -22.14 -15.62
N ASP A 525 -1.69 -23.32 -15.26
CA ASP A 525 -2.96 -23.76 -14.64
C ASP A 525 -4.00 -22.63 -14.36
N GLY A 526 -4.63 -22.12 -15.43
CA GLY A 526 -5.65 -21.06 -15.34
C GLY A 526 -5.09 -19.65 -15.18
N THR A 527 -3.78 -19.46 -15.10
CA THR A 527 -3.15 -18.15 -15.14
C THR A 527 -3.10 -17.63 -16.58
N PRO A 528 -3.47 -16.36 -16.87
CA PRO A 528 -3.29 -15.79 -18.19
C PRO A 528 -1.79 -15.85 -18.56
N SER A 529 -1.44 -16.64 -19.58
CA SER A 529 -0.09 -16.59 -20.13
C SER A 529 0.19 -15.16 -20.59
N ALA A 530 1.29 -14.54 -20.11
CA ALA A 530 1.76 -13.25 -20.60
C ALA A 530 2.20 -13.29 -22.09
N ALA A 531 2.06 -14.43 -22.77
CA ALA A 531 2.25 -14.60 -24.20
C ALA A 531 0.99 -14.16 -24.98
N GLY A 532 0.59 -12.89 -24.84
CA GLY A 532 -0.53 -12.36 -25.59
C GLY A 532 -0.77 -10.90 -25.26
N ALA A 533 0.11 -10.00 -25.67
CA ALA A 533 -0.33 -8.64 -25.96
C ALA A 533 -1.41 -8.77 -27.03
N VAL A 534 -2.67 -8.63 -26.65
CA VAL A 534 -3.78 -8.53 -27.59
C VAL A 534 -3.58 -7.24 -28.37
N GLU A 535 -3.17 -7.33 -29.63
CA GLU A 535 -3.27 -6.21 -30.54
C GLU A 535 -4.77 -5.89 -30.72
N VAL A 536 -5.19 -4.80 -30.19
CA VAL A 536 -6.51 -4.23 -30.45
C VAL A 536 -6.40 -3.48 -31.77
N GLY A 537 -7.06 -3.96 -32.79
CA GLY A 537 -7.20 -3.23 -34.04
C GLY A 537 -7.93 -1.91 -33.84
N ASP A 538 -7.75 -0.96 -34.77
CA ASP A 538 -8.38 0.37 -34.78
C ASP A 538 -9.93 0.35 -34.69
N ASP A 539 -10.54 -0.82 -34.68
CA ASP A 539 -11.99 -1.06 -34.59
C ASP A 539 -12.42 -1.79 -33.28
N GLY A 540 -11.48 -2.01 -32.35
CA GLY A 540 -11.76 -2.61 -31.04
C GLY A 540 -11.95 -4.13 -31.03
N THR A 541 -11.51 -4.87 -32.07
CA THR A 541 -11.61 -6.34 -32.12
C THR A 541 -10.25 -7.03 -31.98
N PRO A 542 -10.13 -8.15 -31.19
CA PRO A 542 -8.86 -8.85 -30.99
C PRO A 542 -8.50 -9.76 -32.17
N THR A 543 -7.25 -9.69 -32.63
CA THR A 543 -6.68 -10.61 -33.66
C THR A 543 -5.53 -11.43 -33.08
N ALA A 544 -5.54 -12.74 -33.32
CA ALA A 544 -4.51 -13.69 -32.90
C ALA A 544 -3.36 -13.80 -33.91
N ALA A 545 -2.11 -13.67 -33.43
CA ALA A 545 -0.90 -13.88 -34.25
C ALA A 545 0.00 -15.00 -33.68
N SER A 546 0.53 -15.81 -34.56
CA SER A 546 1.38 -16.99 -34.30
C SER A 546 2.87 -16.63 -34.17
N VAL A 547 3.56 -17.24 -33.20
CA VAL A 547 4.99 -17.03 -32.90
C VAL A 547 5.88 -18.04 -33.62
N SER A 548 6.97 -17.55 -34.23
CA SER A 548 8.09 -18.33 -34.71
C SER A 548 9.38 -17.87 -34.01
N ALA A 549 10.12 -18.82 -33.43
CA ALA A 549 11.37 -18.59 -32.69
C ALA A 549 12.60 -18.56 -33.62
N ALA A 550 13.57 -17.70 -33.34
CA ALA A 550 14.95 -17.83 -33.84
C ALA A 550 15.95 -17.24 -32.84
N ALA A 551 16.98 -18.03 -32.52
CA ALA A 551 18.09 -17.72 -31.61
C ALA A 551 19.24 -16.98 -32.34
N GLY A 552 20.05 -16.20 -31.57
CA GLY A 552 21.29 -15.63 -32.10
C GLY A 552 22.11 -14.83 -31.06
N ASP A 553 23.34 -15.29 -30.86
CA ASP A 553 24.43 -14.88 -29.97
C ASP A 553 24.99 -13.46 -30.15
N GLY A 554 25.57 -12.89 -29.05
CA GLY A 554 26.80 -12.09 -29.17
C GLY A 554 26.98 -10.80 -28.39
N ASN A 555 27.66 -10.91 -27.29
CA ASN A 555 28.68 -10.03 -26.62
C ASN A 555 28.91 -8.57 -27.07
N THR A 556 28.96 -7.60 -26.14
CA THR A 556 30.13 -6.86 -25.57
C THR A 556 29.77 -5.51 -24.91
N MET A 557 30.24 -5.36 -23.74
CA MET A 557 30.78 -4.29 -22.89
C MET A 557 30.72 -2.80 -23.27
N GLY A 558 30.36 -1.96 -22.28
CA GLY A 558 31.06 -0.70 -21.95
C GLY A 558 30.31 0.54 -21.55
N GLY A 559 30.28 0.87 -20.26
CA GLY A 559 30.69 2.19 -19.77
C GLY A 559 29.70 3.28 -19.35
N PHE A 560 29.50 3.45 -18.03
CA PHE A 560 29.49 4.69 -17.19
C PHE A 560 28.64 5.92 -17.58
N LEU A 561 27.92 6.58 -16.75
CA LEU A 561 27.94 7.17 -15.40
C LEU A 561 26.67 7.99 -15.07
N ALA A 562 26.24 7.83 -13.82
CA ALA A 562 25.70 8.77 -12.84
C ALA A 562 24.45 9.63 -13.09
N GLY A 563 23.54 9.53 -12.17
CA GLY A 563 22.81 10.69 -11.70
C GLY A 563 21.39 10.51 -11.20
N VAL A 564 21.29 10.46 -9.88
CA VAL A 564 20.27 11.05 -9.01
C VAL A 564 18.95 10.30 -8.79
N LEU A 565 18.86 9.94 -7.51
CA LEU A 565 17.71 9.49 -6.71
C LEU A 565 16.38 10.21 -7.02
N SER A 566 15.34 9.44 -7.00
CA SER A 566 14.15 9.68 -6.17
C SER A 566 13.18 8.51 -6.33
N THR A 567 12.76 8.06 -5.22
CA THR A 567 11.40 7.94 -4.75
C THR A 567 10.81 6.55 -4.65
N LEU A 568 10.87 6.05 -3.43
CA LEU A 568 9.80 5.33 -2.74
C LEU A 568 10.11 5.38 -1.24
N VAL A 569 9.91 6.55 -0.60
CA VAL A 569 10.16 6.78 0.84
C VAL A 569 9.02 7.60 1.43
N VAL A 570 7.77 7.21 1.31
CA VAL A 570 6.70 8.09 1.79
C VAL A 570 5.81 7.52 2.89
N VAL A 571 5.68 6.22 2.99
CA VAL A 571 4.89 5.62 4.10
C VAL A 571 5.67 5.56 5.42
N ALA A 572 7.00 5.59 5.38
CA ALA A 572 7.85 5.47 6.57
C ALA A 572 8.03 6.76 7.38
N GLY A 573 7.86 7.93 6.78
CA GLY A 573 8.13 9.22 7.44
C GLY A 573 7.18 9.54 8.59
N PHE A 574 5.91 9.26 8.41
CA PHE A 574 4.88 9.54 9.42
C PHE A 574 4.98 8.59 10.63
N TRP A 575 5.28 7.32 10.39
CA TRP A 575 5.46 6.32 11.44
C TRP A 575 6.73 6.53 12.27
N ALA A 576 7.82 6.97 11.63
CA ALA A 576 9.09 7.21 12.31
C ALA A 576 9.06 8.46 13.21
N LEU A 577 8.30 9.49 12.83
CA LEU A 577 8.16 10.72 13.62
C LEU A 577 7.35 10.49 14.90
N ASN A 578 6.27 9.74 14.83
CA ASN A 578 5.49 9.38 16.02
C ASN A 578 6.27 8.46 16.96
N ARG A 579 7.14 7.58 16.45
CA ARG A 579 8.04 6.77 17.29
C ARG A 579 9.08 7.60 18.06
N ARG A 580 9.59 8.70 17.51
CA ARG A 580 10.57 9.53 18.21
C ARG A 580 9.95 10.32 19.36
N ARG A 581 8.74 10.87 19.19
CA ARG A 581 8.05 11.61 20.27
C ARG A 581 7.57 10.71 21.41
N THR A 582 7.08 9.49 21.13
CA THR A 582 6.65 8.56 22.20
C THR A 582 7.80 7.93 23.00
N VAL A 583 9.04 8.05 22.52
CA VAL A 583 10.24 7.53 23.22
C VAL A 583 10.86 8.59 24.14
N ASP A 584 10.80 9.88 23.79
CA ASP A 584 11.42 10.95 24.56
C ASP A 584 10.53 11.49 25.70
N ASP A 585 9.20 11.32 25.65
CA ASP A 585 8.28 11.86 26.65
C ASP A 585 7.91 10.87 27.79
N ARG A 586 8.58 9.71 27.88
CA ARG A 586 8.35 8.72 28.96
C ARG A 586 9.66 8.18 29.52
N GLU A 587 10.41 9.02 30.22
CA GLU A 587 11.27 8.65 31.34
C GLU A 587 10.66 9.05 32.68
#